data_3c406b34aa3e8fad91a4e30b76bf94ad
#
_entry.id   3c406b34aa3e8fad91a4e30b76bf94ad
#
_cell.length_a   1.000
_cell.length_b   1.000
_cell.length_c   1.000
_cell.angle_alpha   90.00
_cell.angle_beta   90.00
_cell.angle_gamma   90.00
#
_symmetry.space_group_name_H-M   'P 1'
#
loop_
_entity.id
_entity.type
_entity.pdbx_description
1 polymer ?
#
loop_
_entity_poly.entity_id
_entity_poly.type
_entity_poly.pdbx_seq_one_letter_code
_entity_poly.pdbx_strand_id
1 'polypeptide(L)'
;TAKAAEYAGELLGSPALSGGKRICAHEAANAVLSVKLGELERLGIPADYQVSLPENLNISDTDLCALLGNALDNAMEACAKAEKPQVRLRCRLDKGMLMLIVSNPLAGDEKDGLSTTKADVKNHGFGLPGMAEIARRLGGSLDACVKDGRFELVACIPHTGAAEV
;
A
#
# COMPACT_ATOMS: atom_id res chain seq x y z
N THR A 1 12.68 -6.35 -10.93
CA THR A 1 12.76 -7.45 -9.99
C THR A 1 11.89 -8.63 -10.40
N ALA A 2 12.24 -9.82 -9.95
CA ALA A 2 11.52 -11.04 -10.32
C ALA A 2 10.04 -10.98 -9.94
N LYS A 3 9.71 -10.40 -8.79
CA LYS A 3 8.33 -10.30 -8.33
C LYS A 3 7.50 -9.35 -9.17
N ALA A 4 8.06 -8.21 -9.53
CA ALA A 4 7.37 -7.25 -10.40
C ALA A 4 7.14 -7.85 -11.79
N ALA A 5 8.12 -8.58 -12.32
CA ALA A 5 7.99 -9.27 -13.60
C ALA A 5 6.94 -10.38 -13.55
N GLU A 6 6.85 -11.09 -12.43
CA GLU A 6 5.84 -12.11 -12.21
C GLU A 6 4.43 -11.52 -12.22
N TYR A 7 4.22 -10.42 -11.49
CA TYR A 7 2.94 -9.72 -11.49
C TYR A 7 2.60 -9.21 -12.89
N ALA A 8 3.56 -8.63 -13.58
CA ALA A 8 3.34 -8.15 -14.94
C ALA A 8 2.95 -9.29 -15.89
N GLY A 9 3.60 -10.45 -15.74
CA GLY A 9 3.27 -11.64 -16.54
C GLY A 9 1.85 -12.14 -16.29
N GLU A 10 1.44 -12.18 -15.02
CA GLU A 10 0.08 -12.55 -14.66
C GLU A 10 -0.94 -11.57 -15.22
N LEU A 11 -0.65 -10.29 -15.16
CA LEU A 11 -1.52 -9.24 -15.69
C LEU A 11 -1.70 -9.36 -17.20
N LEU A 12 -0.61 -9.60 -17.93
CA LEU A 12 -0.66 -9.76 -19.38
C LEU A 12 -1.41 -11.01 -19.81
N GLY A 13 -1.43 -12.03 -18.96
CA GLY A 13 -2.15 -13.26 -19.23
C GLY A 13 -3.62 -13.24 -18.83
N SER A 14 -4.10 -12.18 -18.19
CA SER A 14 -5.46 -12.12 -17.68
C SER A 14 -6.39 -11.35 -18.61
N PRO A 15 -7.46 -12.00 -19.14
CA PRO A 15 -8.43 -11.27 -19.98
C PRO A 15 -9.13 -10.11 -19.27
N ALA A 16 -9.30 -10.21 -17.96
CA ALA A 16 -9.96 -9.18 -17.16
C ALA A 16 -9.18 -7.87 -17.15
N LEU A 17 -7.89 -7.91 -17.40
CA LEU A 17 -7.02 -6.73 -17.36
C LEU A 17 -6.78 -6.11 -18.73
N SER A 18 -7.15 -6.78 -19.80
CA SER A 18 -6.95 -6.26 -21.16
C SER A 18 -7.79 -5.01 -21.46
N GLY A 19 -8.85 -4.77 -20.69
CA GLY A 19 -9.68 -3.57 -20.79
C GLY A 19 -9.60 -2.68 -19.55
N GLY A 20 -8.78 -3.03 -18.57
CA GLY A 20 -8.71 -2.32 -17.31
C GLY A 20 -8.00 -0.98 -17.43
N LYS A 21 -8.46 -0.01 -16.62
CA LYS A 21 -7.80 1.27 -16.53
C LYS A 21 -6.44 1.12 -15.90
N ARG A 22 -5.47 1.84 -16.42
CA ARG A 22 -4.16 1.95 -15.81
C ARG A 22 -4.31 2.72 -14.50
N ILE A 23 -3.76 2.19 -13.43
CA ILE A 23 -3.86 2.79 -12.10
C ILE A 23 -2.88 3.95 -11.95
N CYS A 24 -1.65 3.76 -12.44
CA CYS A 24 -0.63 4.81 -12.40
C CYS A 24 0.38 4.61 -13.53
N ALA A 25 1.20 5.63 -13.75
CA ALA A 25 2.20 5.59 -14.81
C ALA A 25 3.40 4.70 -14.48
N HIS A 26 3.70 4.48 -13.20
CA HIS A 26 4.82 3.62 -12.78
C HIS A 26 4.48 2.16 -13.04
N GLU A 27 5.29 1.50 -13.86
CA GLU A 27 4.97 0.17 -14.37
C GLU A 27 4.87 -0.90 -13.28
N ALA A 28 5.88 -0.99 -12.41
CA ALA A 28 5.90 -1.98 -11.35
C ALA A 28 4.79 -1.73 -10.31
N ALA A 29 4.56 -0.46 -9.94
CA ALA A 29 3.48 -0.11 -9.03
C ALA A 29 2.12 -0.44 -9.64
N ASN A 30 1.94 -0.12 -10.92
CA ASN A 30 0.70 -0.44 -11.62
C ASN A 30 0.42 -1.94 -11.59
N ALA A 31 1.45 -2.76 -11.82
CA ALA A 31 1.30 -4.21 -11.81
C ALA A 31 0.87 -4.74 -10.44
N VAL A 32 1.58 -4.36 -9.38
CA VAL A 32 1.25 -4.87 -8.03
C VAL A 32 -0.11 -4.34 -7.55
N LEU A 33 -0.43 -3.08 -7.85
CA LEU A 33 -1.72 -2.51 -7.46
C LEU A 33 -2.87 -3.18 -8.21
N SER A 34 -2.70 -3.47 -9.49
CA SER A 34 -3.73 -4.17 -10.26
C SER A 34 -4.04 -5.55 -9.67
N VAL A 35 -3.01 -6.29 -9.27
CA VAL A 35 -3.20 -7.60 -8.64
C VAL A 35 -3.93 -7.45 -7.30
N LYS A 36 -3.47 -6.53 -6.45
CA LYS A 36 -4.04 -6.37 -5.11
C LYS A 36 -5.46 -5.82 -5.14
N LEU A 37 -5.74 -4.85 -6.01
CA LEU A 37 -7.09 -4.32 -6.16
C LEU A 37 -8.03 -5.37 -6.75
N GLY A 38 -7.52 -6.22 -7.63
CA GLY A 38 -8.27 -7.37 -8.14
C GLY A 38 -8.60 -8.39 -7.06
N GLU A 39 -7.68 -8.63 -6.13
CA GLU A 39 -7.94 -9.50 -4.97
C GLU A 39 -9.03 -8.93 -4.07
N LEU A 40 -8.99 -7.62 -3.80
CA LEU A 40 -10.03 -6.95 -3.02
C LEU A 40 -11.40 -7.11 -3.68
N GLU A 41 -11.45 -6.93 -4.99
CA GLU A 41 -12.69 -7.10 -5.75
C GLU A 41 -13.24 -8.52 -5.61
N ARG A 42 -12.37 -9.54 -5.74
CA ARG A 42 -12.79 -10.93 -5.58
C ARG A 42 -13.31 -11.23 -4.19
N LEU A 43 -12.76 -10.57 -3.17
CA LEU A 43 -13.18 -10.73 -1.78
C LEU A 43 -14.43 -9.90 -1.44
N GLY A 44 -14.92 -9.10 -2.39
CA GLY A 44 -16.07 -8.25 -2.16
C GLY A 44 -15.77 -7.05 -1.27
N ILE A 45 -14.50 -6.64 -1.17
CA ILE A 45 -14.08 -5.53 -0.35
C ILE A 45 -13.98 -4.27 -1.22
N PRO A 46 -14.84 -3.26 -0.99
CA PRO A 46 -14.75 -2.01 -1.73
C PRO A 46 -13.40 -1.32 -1.51
N ALA A 47 -12.83 -0.80 -2.57
CA ALA A 47 -11.57 -0.07 -2.51
C ALA A 47 -11.76 1.34 -3.07
N ASP A 48 -11.48 2.34 -2.24
CA ASP A 48 -11.43 3.74 -2.64
C ASP A 48 -9.97 4.11 -2.81
N TYR A 49 -9.51 4.23 -4.04
CA TYR A 49 -8.10 4.48 -4.29
C TYR A 49 -7.85 5.67 -5.19
N GLN A 50 -6.81 6.41 -4.87
CA GLN A 50 -6.26 7.47 -5.70
C GLN A 50 -4.75 7.31 -5.69
N VAL A 51 -4.18 7.05 -6.85
CA VAL A 51 -2.75 6.82 -7.00
C VAL A 51 -2.23 7.70 -8.13
N SER A 52 -1.19 8.45 -7.85
CA SER A 52 -0.50 9.28 -8.83
C SER A 52 1.00 9.10 -8.66
N LEU A 53 1.58 8.22 -9.46
CA LEU A 53 3.01 7.94 -9.44
C LEU A 53 3.54 8.09 -10.86
N PRO A 54 4.64 8.83 -11.04
CA PRO A 54 5.24 9.00 -12.35
C PRO A 54 5.91 7.71 -12.84
N GLU A 55 6.19 7.68 -14.11
CA GLU A 55 6.84 6.53 -14.73
C GLU A 55 8.17 6.17 -14.08
N ASN A 56 8.93 7.18 -13.66
CA ASN A 56 10.23 6.98 -13.04
C ASN A 56 10.24 7.46 -11.60
N LEU A 57 10.69 6.61 -10.70
CA LEU A 57 10.85 6.91 -9.28
C LEU A 57 12.27 6.53 -8.84
N ASN A 58 12.79 7.30 -7.90
CA ASN A 58 14.09 7.01 -7.30
C ASN A 58 13.96 6.03 -6.12
N ILE A 59 13.17 5.01 -6.31
CA ILE A 59 12.95 3.93 -5.35
C ILE A 59 12.97 2.65 -6.17
N SER A 60 13.66 1.61 -5.68
CA SER A 60 13.73 0.36 -6.42
C SER A 60 12.34 -0.28 -6.56
N ASP A 61 12.12 -0.98 -7.66
CA ASP A 61 10.87 -1.70 -7.89
C ASP A 61 10.58 -2.69 -6.77
N THR A 62 11.61 -3.36 -6.26
CA THR A 62 11.48 -4.30 -5.15
C THR A 62 10.92 -3.63 -3.91
N ASP A 63 11.49 -2.49 -3.51
CA ASP A 63 11.06 -1.77 -2.32
C ASP A 63 9.64 -1.21 -2.50
N LEU A 64 9.37 -0.63 -3.66
CA LEU A 64 8.06 -0.06 -3.94
C LEU A 64 6.98 -1.14 -3.94
N CYS A 65 7.22 -2.26 -4.61
CA CYS A 65 6.26 -3.37 -4.65
C CYS A 65 6.05 -3.98 -3.26
N ALA A 66 7.12 -4.08 -2.46
CA ALA A 66 7.00 -4.59 -1.10
C ALA A 66 6.16 -3.66 -0.22
N LEU A 67 6.38 -2.35 -0.32
CA LEU A 67 5.58 -1.38 0.43
C LEU A 67 4.11 -1.43 0.05
N LEU A 68 3.80 -1.36 -1.24
CA LEU A 68 2.43 -1.36 -1.73
C LEU A 68 1.73 -2.69 -1.45
N GLY A 69 2.39 -3.79 -1.77
CA GLY A 69 1.81 -5.12 -1.61
C GLY A 69 1.55 -5.47 -0.16
N ASN A 70 2.53 -5.22 0.72
CA ASN A 70 2.39 -5.53 2.14
C ASN A 70 1.35 -4.63 2.81
N ALA A 71 1.29 -3.35 2.43
CA ALA A 71 0.29 -2.44 2.98
C ALA A 71 -1.12 -2.90 2.64
N LEU A 72 -1.35 -3.32 1.41
CA LEU A 72 -2.67 -3.79 0.97
C LEU A 72 -3.00 -5.17 1.52
N ASP A 73 -2.02 -6.08 1.63
CA ASP A 73 -2.23 -7.38 2.26
C ASP A 73 -2.65 -7.21 3.73
N ASN A 74 -2.00 -6.29 4.44
CA ASN A 74 -2.34 -5.98 5.82
C ASN A 74 -3.77 -5.46 5.94
N ALA A 75 -4.17 -4.57 5.04
CA ALA A 75 -5.54 -4.04 5.02
C ALA A 75 -6.57 -5.11 4.68
N MET A 76 -6.29 -5.98 3.73
CA MET A 76 -7.17 -7.11 3.39
C MET A 76 -7.39 -8.05 4.57
N GLU A 77 -6.31 -8.37 5.27
CA GLU A 77 -6.36 -9.25 6.43
C GLU A 77 -7.23 -8.64 7.55
N ALA A 78 -7.06 -7.34 7.79
CA ALA A 78 -7.89 -6.62 8.77
C ALA A 78 -9.36 -6.58 8.35
N CYS A 79 -9.63 -6.37 7.08
CA CYS A 79 -10.99 -6.33 6.54
C CYS A 79 -11.73 -7.67 6.67
N ALA A 80 -11.00 -8.78 6.70
CA ALA A 80 -11.63 -10.10 6.85
C ALA A 80 -12.39 -10.24 8.17
N LYS A 81 -12.03 -9.43 9.16
CA LYS A 81 -12.66 -9.45 10.50
C LYS A 81 -13.62 -8.28 10.73
N ALA A 82 -13.76 -7.39 9.76
CA ALA A 82 -14.57 -6.19 9.91
C ALA A 82 -15.99 -6.42 9.42
N GLU A 83 -16.97 -5.77 10.09
CA GLU A 83 -18.36 -5.84 9.69
C GLU A 83 -18.64 -5.13 8.38
N LYS A 84 -17.98 -3.98 8.19
CA LYS A 84 -18.12 -3.16 6.97
C LYS A 84 -16.74 -2.95 6.35
N PRO A 85 -16.23 -3.95 5.65
CA PRO A 85 -14.89 -3.83 5.08
C PRO A 85 -14.82 -2.76 4.00
N GLN A 86 -13.77 -1.98 4.02
CA GLN A 86 -13.44 -1.02 2.97
C GLN A 86 -11.98 -0.64 3.09
N VAL A 87 -11.26 -0.67 1.99
CA VAL A 87 -9.87 -0.22 1.97
C VAL A 87 -9.81 1.14 1.28
N ARG A 88 -9.07 2.06 1.88
CA ARG A 88 -8.78 3.35 1.27
C ARG A 88 -7.29 3.45 1.03
N LEU A 89 -6.93 3.78 -0.20
CA LEU A 89 -5.54 3.88 -0.64
C LEU A 89 -5.29 5.27 -1.23
N ARG A 90 -4.24 5.93 -0.76
CA ARG A 90 -3.74 7.17 -1.35
C ARG A 90 -2.24 7.04 -1.51
N CYS A 91 -1.75 7.28 -2.71
CA CYS A 91 -0.32 7.21 -2.98
C CYS A 91 0.06 8.26 -4.01
N ARG A 92 1.00 9.12 -3.65
CA ARG A 92 1.43 10.20 -4.55
C ARG A 92 2.79 10.74 -4.16
N LEU A 93 3.40 11.46 -5.08
CA LEU A 93 4.54 12.32 -4.77
C LEU A 93 4.03 13.71 -4.41
N ASP A 94 4.52 14.24 -3.32
CA ASP A 94 4.17 15.59 -2.86
C ASP A 94 5.40 16.23 -2.25
N LYS A 95 5.84 17.33 -2.83
CA LYS A 95 6.97 18.13 -2.33
C LYS A 95 8.23 17.31 -2.02
N GLY A 96 8.59 16.43 -2.94
CA GLY A 96 9.77 15.59 -2.77
C GLY A 96 9.61 14.40 -1.85
N MET A 97 8.37 14.10 -1.45
CA MET A 97 8.07 12.95 -0.61
C MET A 97 7.13 11.98 -1.33
N LEU A 98 7.42 10.70 -1.24
CA LEU A 98 6.46 9.68 -1.60
C LEU A 98 5.57 9.45 -0.38
N MET A 99 4.27 9.70 -0.54
CA MET A 99 3.28 9.51 0.50
C MET A 99 2.42 8.31 0.16
N LEU A 100 2.36 7.36 1.07
CA LEU A 100 1.49 6.19 0.95
C LEU A 100 0.60 6.12 2.18
N ILE A 101 -0.70 6.13 1.99
CA ILE A 101 -1.68 6.01 3.07
C ILE A 101 -2.62 4.87 2.73
N VAL A 102 -2.71 3.89 3.62
CA VAL A 102 -3.65 2.78 3.51
C VAL A 102 -4.47 2.72 4.79
N SER A 103 -5.77 2.67 4.65
CA SER A 103 -6.69 2.70 5.79
C SER A 103 -7.73 1.59 5.66
N ASN A 104 -8.08 0.99 6.79
CA ASN A 104 -9.11 -0.04 6.88
C ASN A 104 -9.87 0.09 8.20
N PRO A 105 -11.13 -0.39 8.27
CA PRO A 105 -11.84 -0.37 9.53
C PRO A 105 -11.24 -1.35 10.52
N LEU A 106 -11.41 -1.06 11.80
CA LEU A 106 -11.03 -1.96 12.88
C LEU A 106 -12.09 -3.04 13.07
N ALA A 107 -11.68 -4.21 13.57
CA ALA A 107 -12.62 -5.21 14.05
C ALA A 107 -13.36 -4.67 15.27
N GLY A 108 -14.55 -5.25 15.58
CA GLY A 108 -15.44 -4.71 16.61
C GLY A 108 -14.80 -4.50 17.98
N ASP A 109 -14.00 -5.45 18.42
CA ASP A 109 -13.31 -5.40 19.71
C ASP A 109 -12.08 -4.50 19.71
N GLU A 110 -11.60 -4.10 18.55
CA GLU A 110 -10.47 -3.18 18.43
C GLU A 110 -10.92 -1.72 18.34
N LYS A 111 -12.22 -1.48 18.15
CA LYS A 111 -12.78 -0.11 18.05
C LYS A 111 -12.61 0.72 19.29
N ASP A 112 -12.52 0.08 20.44
CA ASP A 112 -12.24 0.75 21.71
C ASP A 112 -10.75 1.01 21.87
N GLY A 113 -10.00 0.77 20.83
CA GLY A 113 -8.57 0.82 20.83
C GLY A 113 -8.01 2.20 20.94
N LEU A 114 -7.03 2.28 21.73
CA LEU A 114 -6.15 3.40 21.93
C LEU A 114 -5.33 3.64 20.68
N SER A 115 -4.82 4.84 20.55
CA SER A 115 -3.91 5.16 19.45
C SER A 115 -2.76 4.16 19.42
N THR A 116 -2.50 3.60 18.24
CA THR A 116 -1.42 2.66 18.04
C THR A 116 -0.09 3.41 18.06
N THR A 117 0.81 2.97 18.94
CA THR A 117 2.15 3.55 19.03
C THR A 117 3.09 2.88 18.03
N LYS A 118 4.29 3.47 17.84
CA LYS A 118 5.32 2.85 17.01
C LYS A 118 5.72 1.45 17.50
N ALA A 119 5.63 1.21 18.80
CA ALA A 119 5.90 -0.11 19.38
C ALA A 119 4.84 -1.12 18.95
N ASP A 120 3.58 -0.68 18.87
CA ASP A 120 2.48 -1.53 18.45
C ASP A 120 2.57 -1.91 16.98
N VAL A 121 3.13 -1.04 16.14
CA VAL A 121 3.39 -1.34 14.74
C VAL A 121 4.28 -2.57 14.60
N LYS A 122 5.28 -2.71 15.46
CA LYS A 122 6.18 -3.85 15.45
C LYS A 122 5.49 -5.17 15.82
N ASN A 123 4.41 -5.08 16.57
CA ASN A 123 3.67 -6.25 17.05
C ASN A 123 2.44 -6.57 16.22
N HIS A 124 2.11 -5.73 15.26
CA HIS A 124 0.89 -5.85 14.45
C HIS A 124 1.12 -6.66 13.19
N GLY A 125 1.30 -7.95 13.31
CA GLY A 125 1.20 -8.85 12.20
C GLY A 125 2.28 -8.71 11.12
N PHE A 126 2.04 -9.41 10.03
CA PHE A 126 3.00 -9.61 8.96
C PHE A 126 3.18 -8.36 8.11
N GLY A 127 4.40 -8.08 7.75
CA GLY A 127 4.74 -7.03 6.81
C GLY A 127 5.02 -5.67 7.43
N LEU A 128 4.43 -5.32 8.60
CA LEU A 128 4.67 -4.02 9.21
C LEU A 128 6.13 -3.80 9.60
N PRO A 129 6.81 -4.76 10.28
CA PRO A 129 8.24 -4.59 10.56
C PRO A 129 9.09 -4.49 9.30
N GLY A 130 8.76 -5.25 8.28
CA GLY A 130 9.47 -5.19 7.00
C GLY A 130 9.27 -3.86 6.29
N MET A 131 8.06 -3.34 6.28
CA MET A 131 7.76 -2.03 5.72
C MET A 131 8.47 -0.91 6.48
N ALA A 132 8.48 -0.99 7.80
CA ALA A 132 9.18 -0.01 8.64
C ALA A 132 10.68 0.01 8.35
N GLU A 133 11.27 -1.16 8.15
CA GLU A 133 12.69 -1.27 7.82
C GLU A 133 12.98 -0.68 6.43
N ILE A 134 12.13 -0.93 5.45
CA ILE A 134 12.27 -0.34 4.12
C ILE A 134 12.21 1.18 4.22
N ALA A 135 11.20 1.71 4.91
CA ALA A 135 11.04 3.15 5.08
C ALA A 135 12.27 3.77 5.75
N ARG A 136 12.74 3.15 6.83
CA ARG A 136 13.92 3.62 7.56
C ARG A 136 15.17 3.63 6.66
N ARG A 137 15.38 2.55 5.91
CA ARG A 137 16.53 2.43 5.02
C ARG A 137 16.51 3.49 3.92
N LEU A 138 15.34 3.88 3.48
CA LEU A 138 15.16 4.92 2.46
C LEU A 138 15.12 6.34 3.06
N GLY A 139 15.37 6.47 4.34
CA GLY A 139 15.42 7.78 5.00
C GLY A 139 14.06 8.35 5.37
N GLY A 140 13.02 7.51 5.34
CA GLY A 140 11.66 7.94 5.64
C GLY A 140 11.11 7.34 6.92
N SER A 141 9.79 7.35 7.03
CA SER A 141 9.08 6.85 8.21
C SER A 141 7.86 6.04 7.82
N LEU A 142 7.49 5.13 8.71
CA LEU A 142 6.22 4.41 8.65
C LEU A 142 5.55 4.59 10.00
N ASP A 143 4.35 5.17 9.99
CA ASP A 143 3.57 5.40 11.19
C ASP A 143 2.20 4.73 11.05
N ALA A 144 1.65 4.31 12.19
CA ALA A 144 0.33 3.73 12.23
C ALA A 144 -0.46 4.40 13.34
N CYS A 145 -1.74 4.65 13.08
CA CYS A 145 -2.61 5.24 14.08
C CYS A 145 -4.04 4.72 13.91
N VAL A 146 -4.82 4.90 14.95
CA VAL A 146 -6.26 4.63 14.91
C VAL A 146 -6.96 5.99 14.95
N LYS A 147 -7.82 6.20 13.97
CA LYS A 147 -8.55 7.46 13.83
C LYS A 147 -9.96 7.15 13.32
N ASP A 148 -10.95 7.64 14.03
CA ASP A 148 -12.37 7.51 13.66
C ASP A 148 -12.79 6.05 13.40
N GLY A 149 -12.31 5.12 14.24
CA GLY A 149 -12.63 3.70 14.12
C GLY A 149 -11.90 2.99 12.97
N ARG A 150 -10.90 3.62 12.41
CA ARG A 150 -10.10 3.06 11.31
C ARG A 150 -8.63 2.99 11.70
N PHE A 151 -7.98 1.95 11.24
CA PHE A 151 -6.53 1.84 11.29
C PHE A 151 -5.97 2.52 10.05
N GLU A 152 -5.01 3.40 10.25
CA GLU A 152 -4.37 4.13 9.16
C GLU A 152 -2.87 3.94 9.20
N LEU A 153 -2.32 3.47 8.08
CA LEU A 153 -0.90 3.27 7.90
C LEU A 153 -0.37 4.36 6.97
N VAL A 154 0.67 5.06 7.40
CA VAL A 154 1.23 6.18 6.64
C VAL A 154 2.73 5.98 6.46
N ALA A 155 3.16 5.89 5.21
CA ALA A 155 4.58 5.88 4.87
C ALA A 155 4.94 7.19 4.18
N CYS A 156 6.00 7.82 4.66
CA CYS A 156 6.58 9.03 4.07
C CYS A 156 8.01 8.74 3.71
N ILE A 157 8.35 8.78 2.43
CA ILE A 157 9.69 8.42 1.97
C ILE A 157 10.25 9.56 1.11
N PRO A 158 11.42 10.11 1.47
CA PRO A 158 12.03 11.13 0.64
C PRO A 158 12.29 10.62 -0.77
N HIS A 159 11.85 11.37 -1.75
CA HIS A 159 12.10 11.11 -3.15
C HIS A 159 13.06 12.18 -3.66
N THR A 160 14.35 11.95 -3.46
CA THR A 160 15.39 12.93 -3.79
C THR A 160 16.27 12.43 -4.92
N GLY A 161 16.88 13.35 -5.61
CA GLY A 161 17.93 13.08 -6.59
C GLY A 161 17.48 13.02 -8.03
N ALA A 162 16.60 12.11 -8.39
CA ALA A 162 16.23 11.94 -9.80
C ALA A 162 15.47 13.15 -10.38
N ALA A 163 14.76 13.88 -9.56
CA ALA A 163 13.94 14.99 -10.01
C ALA A 163 14.71 16.31 -10.20
N GLU A 164 15.96 16.36 -9.81
CA GLU A 164 16.77 17.57 -9.84
C GLU A 164 17.70 17.64 -11.06
N VAL A 165 17.61 16.68 -11.92
CA VAL A 165 18.49 16.61 -13.09
C VAL A 165 17.83 17.18 -14.32
#